data_7870b02974605eb4b496cfa71bcecb90
#
_entry.id   7870b02974605eb4b496cfa71bcecb90
#
_cell.length_a   1.000
_cell.length_b   1.000
_cell.length_c   1.000
_cell.angle_alpha   90.00
_cell.angle_beta   90.00
_cell.angle_gamma   90.00
#
_symmetry.space_group_name_H-M   'P 1'
#
loop_
_entity.id
_entity.type
_entity.pdbx_description
1 polymer ?
#
loop_
_entity_poly.entity_id
_entity_poly.type
_entity_poly.pdbx_seq_one_letter_code
_entity_poly.pdbx_strand_id
1 'polypeptide(L)'
;MEVTVLQENLLPRLTAVARVASAKSALPILENVFLTAEKAVLHLAATDLETGIKTKVGAKVSTEGAITVPARLLVSLITNLPPGKVTLKAEKDILTISAESFSSKINGIPAAEFPNLASPGKALFKIPAKDFKEAVTQVSFAAAQDESRPILTGILLKLGGGTLVLAGVDGFRLGEKKISIAGEGLTAVVPARSLGEVSRLVEGEVEIGVAEEGQLFFNAPDFLVLSQVLEGEFPEYEQIIPGNFETKISFSKEEMVKAVQLTSVFSDSGTTIIVFNFDPQKKILEVSSQEAQQGEARLEIPISGEGKKGTIAFNSHYVSDALSALLDEDVTLAMNSSLDPVLLTSPKDKNYRHVIMPVRLQE
;
A
#
# COMPACT_ATOMS: atom_id res chain seq x y z
N MET A 1 35.81 5.74 -3.46
CA MET A 1 34.90 4.87 -4.25
C MET A 1 34.98 5.29 -5.72
N GLU A 2 35.13 4.33 -6.62
CA GLU A 2 35.00 4.60 -8.07
C GLU A 2 34.35 3.38 -8.74
N VAL A 3 33.19 3.60 -9.38
CA VAL A 3 32.36 2.52 -9.94
C VAL A 3 31.69 2.98 -11.22
N THR A 4 31.61 2.10 -12.22
CA THR A 4 30.93 2.32 -13.50
C THR A 4 29.77 1.36 -13.62
N VAL A 5 28.57 1.89 -13.91
CA VAL A 5 27.30 1.17 -14.09
C VAL A 5 26.65 1.59 -15.41
N LEU A 6 25.67 0.84 -15.87
CA LEU A 6 24.79 1.27 -16.96
C LEU A 6 23.63 2.11 -16.36
N GLN A 7 23.33 3.24 -16.99
CA GLN A 7 22.26 4.15 -16.58
C GLN A 7 20.92 3.43 -16.47
N GLU A 8 20.58 2.62 -17.49
CA GLU A 8 19.36 1.84 -17.59
C GLU A 8 19.19 0.78 -16.48
N ASN A 9 20.31 0.30 -15.88
CA ASN A 9 20.30 -0.64 -14.77
C ASN A 9 20.25 0.10 -13.41
N LEU A 10 20.90 1.26 -13.33
CA LEU A 10 20.98 2.07 -12.11
C LEU A 10 19.66 2.78 -11.83
N LEU A 11 19.06 3.42 -12.83
CA LEU A 11 17.92 4.32 -12.66
C LEU A 11 16.71 3.66 -11.98
N PRO A 12 16.24 2.47 -12.39
CA PRO A 12 15.09 1.81 -11.74
C PRO A 12 15.37 1.50 -10.25
N ARG A 13 16.58 1.04 -9.94
CA ARG A 13 17.00 0.70 -8.58
C ARG A 13 17.12 1.94 -7.70
N LEU A 14 17.75 2.98 -8.22
CA LEU A 14 17.91 4.26 -7.54
C LEU A 14 16.55 4.92 -7.27
N THR A 15 15.67 4.93 -8.27
CA THR A 15 14.31 5.48 -8.12
C THR A 15 13.52 4.72 -7.05
N ALA A 16 13.67 3.41 -6.99
CA ALA A 16 13.00 2.56 -6.00
C ALA A 16 13.43 2.93 -4.56
N VAL A 17 14.74 2.96 -4.29
CA VAL A 17 15.25 3.31 -2.95
C VAL A 17 14.95 4.76 -2.57
N ALA A 18 15.00 5.69 -3.53
CA ALA A 18 14.75 7.10 -3.28
C ALA A 18 13.32 7.43 -2.80
N ARG A 19 12.36 6.51 -2.94
CA ARG A 19 10.98 6.70 -2.46
C ARG A 19 10.86 6.79 -0.95
N VAL A 20 11.73 6.07 -0.22
CA VAL A 20 11.72 6.12 1.25
C VAL A 20 12.63 7.21 1.78
N ALA A 21 13.52 7.78 0.96
CA ALA A 21 14.31 8.94 1.37
C ALA A 21 13.36 10.12 1.69
N SER A 22 13.33 10.53 2.95
CA SER A 22 12.41 11.57 3.43
C SER A 22 12.77 12.93 2.85
N ALA A 23 11.78 13.66 2.34
CA ALA A 23 12.00 14.97 1.74
C ALA A 23 12.08 16.13 2.75
N LYS A 24 11.67 15.88 3.99
CA LYS A 24 11.58 16.88 5.08
C LYS A 24 11.84 16.18 6.40
N SER A 25 12.99 15.54 6.54
CA SER A 25 13.40 14.94 7.80
C SER A 25 14.11 15.96 8.70
N ALA A 26 13.96 15.81 10.00
CA ALA A 26 14.79 16.52 10.98
C ALA A 26 16.26 16.08 10.90
N LEU A 27 16.54 14.92 10.33
CA LEU A 27 17.86 14.36 10.10
C LEU A 27 18.22 14.41 8.61
N PRO A 28 19.13 15.30 8.17
CA PRO A 28 19.48 15.45 6.75
C PRO A 28 19.97 14.16 6.07
N ILE A 29 20.58 13.25 6.84
CA ILE A 29 21.07 11.96 6.32
C ILE A 29 19.94 11.08 5.74
N LEU A 30 18.71 11.22 6.22
CA LEU A 30 17.54 10.47 5.75
C LEU A 30 16.97 10.97 4.40
N GLU A 31 17.46 12.13 3.92
CA GLU A 31 17.20 12.61 2.57
C GLU A 31 18.12 11.96 1.54
N ASN A 32 19.13 11.22 2.00
CA ASN A 32 20.17 10.68 1.17
C ASN A 32 19.92 9.22 0.79
N VAL A 33 20.47 8.82 -0.35
CA VAL A 33 20.74 7.43 -0.70
C VAL A 33 22.15 7.07 -0.29
N PHE A 34 22.32 5.94 0.36
CA PHE A 34 23.60 5.34 0.70
C PHE A 34 24.08 4.48 -0.47
N LEU A 35 25.28 4.74 -0.94
CA LEU A 35 25.94 4.04 -2.02
C LEU A 35 27.17 3.34 -1.49
N THR A 36 27.29 2.02 -1.73
CA THR A 36 28.50 1.25 -1.39
C THR A 36 28.94 0.42 -2.59
N ALA A 37 30.16 0.60 -3.02
CA ALA A 37 30.76 -0.17 -4.09
C ALA A 37 31.73 -1.19 -3.51
N GLU A 38 31.48 -2.48 -3.75
CA GLU A 38 32.35 -3.57 -3.35
C GLU A 38 32.35 -4.70 -4.38
N LYS A 39 33.49 -5.35 -4.56
CA LYS A 39 33.66 -6.45 -5.52
C LYS A 39 33.22 -6.03 -6.94
N ALA A 40 32.09 -6.53 -7.43
CA ALA A 40 31.54 -6.22 -8.75
C ALA A 40 30.10 -5.67 -8.66
N VAL A 41 29.76 -5.04 -7.55
CA VAL A 41 28.39 -4.62 -7.23
C VAL A 41 28.39 -3.20 -6.66
N LEU A 42 27.41 -2.41 -7.06
CA LEU A 42 27.00 -1.18 -6.39
C LEU A 42 25.74 -1.48 -5.58
N HIS A 43 25.82 -1.35 -4.25
CA HIS A 43 24.67 -1.43 -3.35
C HIS A 43 24.07 -0.05 -3.15
N LEU A 44 22.76 0.00 -3.11
CA LEU A 44 21.99 1.20 -2.82
C LEU A 44 21.07 0.94 -1.63
N ALA A 45 20.97 1.89 -0.72
CA ALA A 45 20.05 1.82 0.41
C ALA A 45 19.50 3.21 0.76
N ALA A 46 18.27 3.26 1.26
CA ALA A 46 17.69 4.44 1.88
C ALA A 46 16.73 4.02 2.99
N THR A 47 16.46 4.94 3.92
CA THR A 47 15.52 4.71 5.02
C THR A 47 14.96 6.04 5.53
N ASP A 48 13.74 5.97 6.07
CA ASP A 48 13.12 7.01 6.89
C ASP A 48 13.03 6.62 8.38
N LEU A 49 13.74 5.54 8.78
CA LEU A 49 13.76 4.87 10.09
C LEU A 49 12.54 3.97 10.34
N GLU A 50 11.44 4.14 9.63
CA GLU A 50 10.29 3.24 9.68
C GLU A 50 10.42 2.14 8.61
N THR A 51 10.79 2.56 7.41
CA THR A 51 11.00 1.67 6.25
C THR A 51 12.43 1.81 5.76
N GLY A 52 13.11 0.70 5.51
CA GLY A 52 14.41 0.63 4.87
C GLY A 52 14.34 -0.16 3.56
N ILE A 53 14.97 0.33 2.50
CA ILE A 53 15.05 -0.41 1.23
C ILE A 53 16.52 -0.59 0.87
N LYS A 54 16.90 -1.84 0.55
CA LYS A 54 18.21 -2.20 0.01
C LYS A 54 18.05 -2.84 -1.36
N THR A 55 18.95 -2.50 -2.27
CA THR A 55 19.03 -3.14 -3.60
C THR A 55 20.48 -3.14 -4.07
N LYS A 56 20.73 -3.81 -5.18
CA LYS A 56 22.07 -3.90 -5.76
C LYS A 56 21.99 -3.87 -7.28
N VAL A 57 23.04 -3.38 -7.91
CA VAL A 57 23.22 -3.39 -9.36
C VAL A 57 24.62 -3.88 -9.70
N GLY A 58 24.74 -4.71 -10.73
CA GLY A 58 26.05 -5.15 -11.23
C GLY A 58 26.87 -3.96 -11.75
N ALA A 59 28.13 -3.89 -11.37
CA ALA A 59 28.97 -2.74 -11.61
C ALA A 59 30.42 -3.13 -11.88
N LYS A 60 31.16 -2.30 -12.62
CA LYS A 60 32.63 -2.36 -12.67
C LYS A 60 33.18 -1.49 -11.56
N VAL A 61 33.63 -2.09 -10.47
CA VAL A 61 34.25 -1.40 -9.34
C VAL A 61 35.75 -1.26 -9.58
N SER A 62 36.22 -0.03 -9.65
CA SER A 62 37.65 0.29 -9.75
C SER A 62 38.28 0.58 -8.38
N THR A 63 37.50 1.18 -7.48
CA THR A 63 37.89 1.45 -6.09
C THR A 63 36.67 1.28 -5.18
N GLU A 64 36.81 0.41 -4.19
CA GLU A 64 35.78 0.21 -3.18
C GLU A 64 35.61 1.45 -2.29
N GLY A 65 34.43 1.55 -1.63
CA GLY A 65 34.12 2.63 -0.72
C GLY A 65 32.66 2.94 -0.65
N ALA A 66 32.30 3.98 0.09
CA ALA A 66 30.92 4.35 0.33
C ALA A 66 30.75 5.87 0.42
N ILE A 67 29.54 6.34 0.14
CA ILE A 67 29.12 7.74 0.28
C ILE A 67 27.61 7.80 0.42
N THR A 68 27.09 8.86 1.02
CA THR A 68 25.67 9.20 0.95
C THR A 68 25.47 10.51 0.20
N VAL A 69 24.43 10.58 -0.62
CA VAL A 69 24.12 11.80 -1.39
C VAL A 69 22.62 12.04 -1.46
N PRO A 70 22.15 13.29 -1.61
CA PRO A 70 20.73 13.60 -1.73
C PRO A 70 20.06 12.78 -2.83
N ALA A 71 19.11 11.91 -2.42
CA ALA A 71 18.50 10.91 -3.27
C ALA A 71 17.76 11.52 -4.47
N ARG A 72 16.95 12.56 -4.23
CA ARG A 72 16.21 13.25 -5.29
C ARG A 72 17.08 13.92 -6.33
N LEU A 73 18.17 14.53 -5.88
CA LEU A 73 19.12 15.18 -6.79
C LEU A 73 19.82 14.14 -7.66
N LEU A 74 20.28 13.03 -7.06
CA LEU A 74 20.91 11.96 -7.82
C LEU A 74 19.93 11.34 -8.82
N VAL A 75 18.68 11.02 -8.41
CA VAL A 75 17.64 10.52 -9.32
C VAL A 75 17.42 11.49 -10.49
N SER A 76 17.27 12.79 -10.21
CA SER A 76 17.05 13.79 -11.25
C SER A 76 18.18 13.83 -12.25
N LEU A 77 19.43 13.78 -11.80
CA LEU A 77 20.59 13.77 -12.69
C LEU A 77 20.64 12.49 -13.53
N ILE A 78 20.52 11.31 -12.90
CA ILE A 78 20.60 10.03 -13.63
C ILE A 78 19.44 9.87 -14.62
N THR A 79 18.24 10.39 -14.31
CA THR A 79 17.08 10.37 -15.23
C THR A 79 17.33 11.14 -16.51
N ASN A 80 18.06 12.26 -16.44
CA ASN A 80 18.32 13.12 -17.60
C ASN A 80 19.58 12.73 -18.40
N LEU A 81 20.32 11.70 -17.95
CA LEU A 81 21.42 11.15 -18.74
C LEU A 81 20.90 10.20 -19.84
N PRO A 82 21.56 10.17 -21.00
CA PRO A 82 21.25 9.16 -22.00
C PRO A 82 21.60 7.74 -21.50
N PRO A 83 20.96 6.69 -22.04
CA PRO A 83 21.38 5.31 -21.80
C PRO A 83 22.88 5.13 -22.06
N GLY A 84 23.53 4.33 -21.22
CA GLY A 84 24.96 4.05 -21.37
C GLY A 84 25.73 4.05 -20.07
N LYS A 85 27.04 4.17 -20.15
CA LYS A 85 27.94 4.09 -19.00
C LYS A 85 27.92 5.37 -18.18
N VAL A 86 27.71 5.21 -16.88
CA VAL A 86 27.81 6.27 -15.86
C VAL A 86 28.90 5.87 -14.87
N THR A 87 29.86 6.75 -14.64
CA THR A 87 30.90 6.57 -13.63
C THR A 87 30.59 7.45 -12.42
N LEU A 88 30.54 6.83 -11.25
CA LEU A 88 30.34 7.47 -9.96
C LEU A 88 31.68 7.42 -9.20
N LYS A 89 32.24 8.56 -8.88
CA LYS A 89 33.51 8.67 -8.15
C LYS A 89 33.29 9.50 -6.89
N ALA A 90 33.52 8.91 -5.73
CA ALA A 90 33.43 9.61 -4.45
C ALA A 90 34.86 9.86 -3.91
N GLU A 91 35.13 11.11 -3.62
CA GLU A 91 36.36 11.58 -2.95
C GLU A 91 35.96 12.46 -1.77
N LYS A 92 36.31 12.04 -0.56
CA LYS A 92 35.79 12.64 0.68
C LYS A 92 34.23 12.59 0.63
N ASP A 93 33.58 13.74 0.81
CA ASP A 93 32.14 13.90 0.85
C ASP A 93 31.53 14.42 -0.47
N ILE A 94 32.26 14.27 -1.59
CA ILE A 94 31.84 14.75 -2.91
C ILE A 94 31.69 13.55 -3.85
N LEU A 95 30.50 13.37 -4.44
CA LEU A 95 30.25 12.43 -5.52
C LEU A 95 30.37 13.15 -6.87
N THR A 96 31.31 12.75 -7.68
CA THR A 96 31.43 13.16 -9.09
C THR A 96 30.72 12.12 -9.96
N ILE A 97 29.79 12.56 -10.80
CA ILE A 97 29.06 11.76 -11.78
C ILE A 97 29.56 12.14 -13.15
N SER A 98 29.99 11.17 -13.94
CA SER A 98 30.48 11.37 -15.30
C SER A 98 29.83 10.42 -16.29
N ALA A 99 29.37 10.95 -17.42
CA ALA A 99 28.78 10.19 -18.52
C ALA A 99 29.10 10.94 -19.83
N GLU A 100 29.78 10.28 -20.80
CA GLU A 100 30.22 10.90 -22.06
C GLU A 100 30.79 12.31 -21.89
N SER A 101 30.04 13.33 -22.32
CA SER A 101 30.43 14.75 -22.22
C SER A 101 29.91 15.45 -20.96
N PHE A 102 29.18 14.72 -20.08
CA PHE A 102 28.57 15.28 -18.87
C PHE A 102 29.48 15.01 -17.64
N SER A 103 29.62 16.01 -16.80
CA SER A 103 30.21 15.85 -15.47
C SER A 103 29.53 16.79 -14.47
N SER A 104 29.18 16.23 -13.29
CA SER A 104 28.56 16.97 -12.20
C SER A 104 29.16 16.54 -10.87
N LYS A 105 29.06 17.41 -9.86
CA LYS A 105 29.49 17.13 -8.49
C LYS A 105 28.31 17.35 -7.54
N ILE A 106 28.10 16.39 -6.65
CA ILE A 106 27.11 16.47 -5.57
C ILE A 106 27.84 16.41 -4.23
N ASN A 107 27.53 17.34 -3.34
CA ASN A 107 27.95 17.24 -1.95
C ASN A 107 27.17 16.18 -1.23
N GLY A 108 27.85 15.30 -0.55
CA GLY A 108 27.28 14.21 0.24
C GLY A 108 27.51 14.42 1.74
N ILE A 109 27.16 13.39 2.48
CA ILE A 109 27.42 13.25 3.92
C ILE A 109 28.24 11.98 4.11
N PRO A 110 29.17 11.93 5.10
CA PRO A 110 29.96 10.73 5.35
C PRO A 110 29.11 9.47 5.53
N ALA A 111 29.50 8.40 4.88
CA ALA A 111 28.82 7.11 4.91
C ALA A 111 28.61 6.56 6.34
N ALA A 112 29.51 6.90 7.27
CA ALA A 112 29.43 6.47 8.67
C ALA A 112 28.24 7.06 9.45
N GLU A 113 27.63 8.13 8.96
CA GLU A 113 26.45 8.76 9.57
C GLU A 113 25.14 8.08 9.14
N PHE A 114 25.19 7.22 8.11
CA PHE A 114 23.98 6.54 7.64
C PHE A 114 23.54 5.45 8.64
N PRO A 115 22.23 5.38 8.99
CA PRO A 115 21.71 4.39 9.92
C PRO A 115 22.03 2.96 9.46
N ASN A 116 22.42 2.11 10.41
CA ASN A 116 22.60 0.70 10.09
C ASN A 116 21.24 0.07 9.79
N LEU A 117 21.11 -0.52 8.62
CA LEU A 117 19.91 -1.27 8.25
C LEU A 117 20.13 -2.75 8.56
N ALA A 118 19.19 -3.33 9.29
CA ALA A 118 19.25 -4.73 9.70
C ALA A 118 19.49 -5.69 8.51
N SER A 119 20.04 -6.84 8.83
CA SER A 119 20.14 -7.97 7.88
C SER A 119 18.90 -8.84 8.00
N PRO A 120 18.47 -9.51 6.91
CA PRO A 120 17.36 -10.46 6.99
C PRO A 120 17.73 -11.62 7.93
N GLY A 121 16.79 -11.97 8.80
CA GLY A 121 16.89 -13.13 9.66
C GLY A 121 16.33 -14.40 8.99
N LYS A 122 15.71 -15.28 9.78
CA LYS A 122 15.05 -16.48 9.28
C LYS A 122 13.70 -16.10 8.63
N ALA A 123 13.50 -16.55 7.39
CA ALA A 123 12.19 -16.44 6.74
C ALA A 123 11.18 -17.34 7.48
N LEU A 124 10.00 -16.80 7.77
CA LEU A 124 8.89 -17.50 8.40
C LEU A 124 8.00 -18.17 7.35
N PHE A 125 7.82 -17.51 6.22
CA PHE A 125 7.06 -18.01 5.08
C PHE A 125 7.44 -17.31 3.78
N LYS A 126 6.95 -17.86 2.68
CA LYS A 126 7.12 -17.35 1.33
C LYS A 126 5.76 -17.21 0.67
N ILE A 127 5.58 -16.17 -0.14
CA ILE A 127 4.34 -15.89 -0.84
C ILE A 127 4.63 -15.44 -2.28
N PRO A 128 3.84 -15.88 -3.29
CA PRO A 128 3.93 -15.30 -4.63
C PRO A 128 3.68 -13.80 -4.59
N ALA A 129 4.54 -13.03 -5.26
CA ALA A 129 4.42 -11.57 -5.28
C ALA A 129 3.06 -11.08 -5.79
N LYS A 130 2.45 -11.82 -6.73
CA LYS A 130 1.12 -11.53 -7.25
C LYS A 130 0.07 -11.56 -6.13
N ASP A 131 0.04 -12.63 -5.35
CA ASP A 131 -0.95 -12.82 -4.29
C ASP A 131 -0.74 -11.82 -3.16
N PHE A 132 0.52 -11.51 -2.85
CA PHE A 132 0.86 -10.46 -1.88
C PHE A 132 0.40 -9.07 -2.34
N LYS A 133 0.70 -8.69 -3.58
CA LYS A 133 0.27 -7.41 -4.16
C LYS A 133 -1.25 -7.26 -4.15
N GLU A 134 -1.96 -8.30 -4.57
CA GLU A 134 -3.42 -8.33 -4.55
C GLU A 134 -3.94 -8.10 -3.14
N ALA A 135 -3.45 -8.87 -2.16
CA ALA A 135 -3.88 -8.75 -0.77
C ALA A 135 -3.61 -7.36 -0.19
N VAL A 136 -2.40 -6.82 -0.40
CA VAL A 136 -2.05 -5.47 0.06
C VAL A 136 -2.96 -4.42 -0.58
N THR A 137 -3.23 -4.51 -1.88
CA THR A 137 -4.12 -3.58 -2.58
C THR A 137 -5.55 -3.64 -2.03
N GLN A 138 -6.02 -4.85 -1.69
CA GLN A 138 -7.37 -5.06 -1.19
C GLN A 138 -7.60 -4.57 0.25
N VAL A 139 -6.53 -4.38 1.05
CA VAL A 139 -6.71 -4.00 2.47
C VAL A 139 -6.10 -2.65 2.85
N SER A 140 -5.07 -2.17 2.14
CA SER A 140 -4.30 -0.99 2.57
C SER A 140 -5.10 0.30 2.64
N PHE A 141 -6.07 0.49 1.76
CA PHE A 141 -6.90 1.69 1.75
C PHE A 141 -7.86 1.78 2.95
N ALA A 142 -8.10 0.65 3.63
CA ALA A 142 -8.92 0.60 4.83
C ALA A 142 -8.15 0.95 6.12
N ALA A 143 -6.83 1.14 6.06
CA ALA A 143 -6.06 1.67 7.18
C ALA A 143 -6.33 3.15 7.41
N ALA A 144 -6.24 3.60 8.67
CA ALA A 144 -6.37 5.02 9.02
C ALA A 144 -5.25 5.85 8.38
N GLN A 145 -5.58 7.08 7.99
CA GLN A 145 -4.61 8.03 7.45
C GLN A 145 -4.11 9.03 8.50
N ASP A 146 -4.83 9.17 9.59
CA ASP A 146 -4.45 10.04 10.71
C ASP A 146 -3.74 9.23 11.80
N GLU A 147 -2.84 9.90 12.52
CA GLU A 147 -2.00 9.30 13.55
C GLU A 147 -2.64 9.34 14.95
N SER A 148 -3.93 9.67 15.07
CA SER A 148 -4.64 9.71 16.37
C SER A 148 -4.66 8.33 17.05
N ARG A 149 -4.67 7.27 16.23
CA ARG A 149 -4.51 5.87 16.65
C ARG A 149 -3.46 5.20 15.76
N PRO A 150 -2.18 5.30 16.12
CA PRO A 150 -1.08 4.81 15.26
C PRO A 150 -1.22 3.36 14.81
N ILE A 151 -1.72 2.48 15.68
CA ILE A 151 -1.91 1.06 15.35
C ILE A 151 -2.87 0.84 14.15
N LEU A 152 -3.82 1.74 13.91
CA LEU A 152 -4.77 1.67 12.81
C LEU A 152 -4.19 2.17 11.48
N THR A 153 -3.04 2.86 11.49
CA THR A 153 -2.33 3.21 10.24
C THR A 153 -1.62 2.02 9.61
N GLY A 154 -1.60 0.90 10.32
CA GLY A 154 -1.01 -0.35 9.88
C GLY A 154 -2.01 -1.38 9.40
N ILE A 155 -1.46 -2.40 8.77
CA ILE A 155 -2.16 -3.60 8.35
C ILE A 155 -1.73 -4.76 9.25
N LEU A 156 -2.69 -5.46 9.82
CA LEU A 156 -2.43 -6.70 10.53
C LEU A 156 -2.00 -7.78 9.54
N LEU A 157 -0.88 -8.43 9.82
CA LEU A 157 -0.43 -9.67 9.20
C LEU A 157 -0.50 -10.77 10.27
N LYS A 158 -1.40 -11.73 10.10
CA LYS A 158 -1.55 -12.86 11.06
C LYS A 158 -1.49 -14.18 10.30
N LEU A 159 -0.41 -14.93 10.51
CA LEU A 159 -0.27 -16.28 9.97
C LEU A 159 -0.48 -17.31 11.09
N GLY A 160 -1.44 -18.19 10.88
CA GLY A 160 -1.73 -19.30 11.79
C GLY A 160 -2.65 -20.32 11.14
N GLY A 161 -2.51 -21.59 11.50
CA GLY A 161 -3.36 -22.66 10.96
C GLY A 161 -3.31 -22.81 9.43
N GLY A 162 -2.20 -22.46 8.79
CA GLY A 162 -2.06 -22.53 7.33
C GLY A 162 -2.75 -21.39 6.57
N THR A 163 -3.13 -20.31 7.25
CA THR A 163 -3.80 -19.15 6.64
C THR A 163 -3.09 -17.87 7.08
N LEU A 164 -2.69 -17.05 6.10
CA LEU A 164 -2.27 -15.68 6.29
C LEU A 164 -3.48 -14.77 6.14
N VAL A 165 -3.76 -13.97 7.16
CA VAL A 165 -4.77 -12.94 7.17
C VAL A 165 -4.09 -11.58 7.08
N LEU A 166 -4.53 -10.76 6.13
CA LEU A 166 -4.24 -9.33 6.10
C LEU A 166 -5.53 -8.58 6.44
N ALA A 167 -5.46 -7.63 7.36
CA ALA A 167 -6.62 -6.80 7.72
C ALA A 167 -6.22 -5.33 7.94
N GLY A 168 -7.00 -4.43 7.37
CA GLY A 168 -6.91 -2.99 7.58
C GLY A 168 -8.22 -2.43 8.13
N VAL A 169 -8.16 -1.51 9.09
CA VAL A 169 -9.33 -0.92 9.77
C VAL A 169 -9.06 0.53 10.10
N ASP A 170 -10.02 1.43 9.87
CA ASP A 170 -9.95 2.85 10.29
C ASP A 170 -11.05 3.24 11.31
N GLY A 171 -11.89 2.28 11.73
CA GLY A 171 -13.03 2.49 12.61
C GLY A 171 -14.35 2.74 11.88
N PHE A 172 -14.33 2.99 10.58
CA PHE A 172 -15.51 3.18 9.72
C PHE A 172 -15.62 2.13 8.62
N ARG A 173 -14.53 1.46 8.32
CA ARG A 173 -14.47 0.39 7.32
C ARG A 173 -13.40 -0.64 7.68
N LEU A 174 -13.51 -1.80 7.09
CA LEU A 174 -12.60 -2.94 7.25
C LEU A 174 -12.38 -3.61 5.89
N GLY A 175 -11.13 -3.90 5.56
CA GLY A 175 -10.76 -4.84 4.50
C GLY A 175 -10.05 -6.05 5.10
N GLU A 176 -10.50 -7.27 4.79
CA GLU A 176 -9.85 -8.50 5.19
C GLU A 176 -9.60 -9.39 3.98
N LYS A 177 -8.37 -9.85 3.82
CA LYS A 177 -7.98 -10.86 2.82
C LYS A 177 -7.33 -12.04 3.50
N LYS A 178 -7.74 -13.25 3.11
CA LYS A 178 -7.18 -14.53 3.57
C LYS A 178 -6.45 -15.23 2.44
N ILE A 179 -5.26 -15.77 2.73
CA ILE A 179 -4.45 -16.52 1.77
C ILE A 179 -4.03 -17.84 2.43
N SER A 180 -4.30 -18.95 1.77
CA SER A 180 -3.82 -20.26 2.24
C SER A 180 -2.34 -20.37 1.95
N ILE A 181 -1.53 -20.52 3.01
CA ILE A 181 -0.07 -20.57 2.91
C ILE A 181 0.53 -21.34 4.08
N ALA A 182 1.56 -22.13 3.81
CA ALA A 182 2.32 -22.79 4.85
C ALA A 182 3.40 -21.86 5.40
N GLY A 183 3.65 -21.93 6.71
CA GLY A 183 4.71 -21.17 7.35
C GLY A 183 4.65 -21.21 8.87
N GLU A 184 5.63 -20.60 9.49
CA GLU A 184 5.68 -20.42 10.95
C GLU A 184 4.74 -19.27 11.34
N GLY A 185 4.17 -19.33 12.54
CA GLY A 185 3.22 -18.33 13.03
C GLY A 185 3.83 -16.91 13.07
N LEU A 186 3.04 -15.93 12.67
CA LEU A 186 3.36 -14.51 12.72
C LEU A 186 2.14 -13.74 13.16
N THR A 187 2.31 -12.75 14.04
CA THR A 187 1.32 -11.71 14.28
C THR A 187 2.07 -10.39 14.40
N ALA A 188 1.83 -9.48 13.47
CA ALA A 188 2.46 -8.18 13.43
C ALA A 188 1.55 -7.16 12.74
N VAL A 189 1.66 -5.89 13.13
CA VAL A 189 1.00 -4.78 12.43
C VAL A 189 2.08 -3.97 11.73
N VAL A 190 1.99 -3.90 10.41
CA VAL A 190 2.98 -3.25 9.55
C VAL A 190 2.38 -1.97 8.99
N PRO A 191 3.08 -0.83 9.01
CA PRO A 191 2.58 0.39 8.41
C PRO A 191 2.10 0.17 6.99
N ALA A 192 0.88 0.63 6.66
CA ALA A 192 0.30 0.45 5.33
C ALA A 192 1.18 1.05 4.24
N ARG A 193 1.88 2.16 4.54
CA ARG A 193 2.84 2.79 3.64
C ARG A 193 4.01 1.86 3.32
N SER A 194 4.59 1.20 4.31
CA SER A 194 5.70 0.25 4.11
C SER A 194 5.26 -0.93 3.24
N LEU A 195 4.08 -1.51 3.50
CA LEU A 195 3.51 -2.57 2.65
C LEU A 195 3.23 -2.10 1.23
N GLY A 196 2.81 -0.85 1.06
CA GLY A 196 2.66 -0.22 -0.25
C GLY A 196 3.98 -0.16 -1.03
N GLU A 197 5.09 0.17 -0.38
CA GLU A 197 6.41 0.14 -1.03
C GLU A 197 6.87 -1.29 -1.33
N VAL A 198 6.67 -2.24 -0.39
CA VAL A 198 6.94 -3.66 -0.67
C VAL A 198 6.16 -4.11 -1.91
N SER A 199 4.85 -3.86 -1.95
CA SER A 199 3.98 -4.25 -3.07
C SER A 199 4.44 -3.72 -4.42
N ARG A 200 5.02 -2.52 -4.48
CA ARG A 200 5.56 -1.94 -5.72
C ARG A 200 6.85 -2.60 -6.21
N LEU A 201 7.66 -3.11 -5.28
CA LEU A 201 9.04 -3.53 -5.56
C LEU A 201 9.20 -5.03 -5.78
N VAL A 202 8.33 -5.83 -5.18
CA VAL A 202 8.49 -7.29 -5.20
C VAL A 202 8.03 -7.90 -6.52
N GLU A 203 8.77 -8.89 -6.97
CA GLU A 203 8.45 -9.73 -8.12
C GLU A 203 8.79 -11.20 -7.79
N GLY A 204 8.19 -12.14 -8.50
CA GLY A 204 8.41 -13.57 -8.31
C GLY A 204 7.86 -14.07 -6.97
N GLU A 205 8.73 -14.45 -6.05
CA GLU A 205 8.41 -14.93 -4.71
C GLU A 205 8.97 -13.98 -3.66
N VAL A 206 8.23 -13.73 -2.60
CA VAL A 206 8.63 -12.87 -1.48
C VAL A 206 8.81 -13.72 -0.24
N GLU A 207 9.99 -13.68 0.36
CA GLU A 207 10.29 -14.26 1.66
C GLU A 207 9.99 -13.22 2.74
N ILE A 208 9.21 -13.60 3.75
CA ILE A 208 8.83 -12.71 4.85
C ILE A 208 9.30 -13.35 6.15
N GLY A 209 9.90 -12.55 7.01
CA GLY A 209 10.40 -13.00 8.30
C GLY A 209 10.78 -11.84 9.22
N VAL A 210 11.38 -12.19 10.35
CA VAL A 210 11.83 -11.22 11.35
C VAL A 210 13.33 -11.01 11.21
N ALA A 211 13.72 -9.74 11.06
CA ALA A 211 15.10 -9.28 11.08
C ALA A 211 15.55 -8.98 12.52
N GLU A 212 16.78 -8.48 12.68
CA GLU A 212 17.28 -7.98 13.94
C GLU A 212 16.39 -6.84 14.48
N GLU A 213 16.37 -6.64 15.78
CA GLU A 213 15.58 -5.60 16.45
C GLU A 213 14.06 -5.71 16.27
N GLY A 214 13.54 -6.88 15.86
CA GLY A 214 12.11 -7.13 15.74
C GLY A 214 11.45 -6.54 14.49
N GLN A 215 12.22 -5.96 13.57
CA GLN A 215 11.71 -5.50 12.28
C GLN A 215 11.24 -6.67 11.42
N LEU A 216 10.24 -6.46 10.58
CA LEU A 216 9.93 -7.39 9.50
C LEU A 216 10.79 -7.12 8.27
N PHE A 217 11.20 -8.20 7.62
CA PHE A 217 11.81 -8.11 6.31
C PHE A 217 10.94 -8.76 5.23
N PHE A 218 11.01 -8.18 4.05
CA PHE A 218 10.40 -8.65 2.82
C PHE A 218 11.52 -8.77 1.79
N ASN A 219 11.96 -10.00 1.53
CA ASN A 219 13.09 -10.27 0.64
C ASN A 219 12.59 -10.83 -0.68
N ALA A 220 12.87 -10.15 -1.76
CA ALA A 220 12.60 -10.54 -3.14
C ALA A 220 13.91 -10.55 -3.95
N PRO A 221 13.97 -11.10 -5.16
CA PRO A 221 15.22 -11.26 -5.91
C PRO A 221 16.06 -9.98 -6.05
N ASP A 222 15.39 -8.85 -6.17
CA ASP A 222 16.02 -7.57 -6.47
C ASP A 222 16.05 -6.59 -5.30
N PHE A 223 15.18 -6.76 -4.33
CA PHE A 223 14.98 -5.82 -3.23
C PHE A 223 14.83 -6.53 -1.89
N LEU A 224 15.44 -5.96 -0.89
CA LEU A 224 15.16 -6.23 0.51
C LEU A 224 14.49 -4.99 1.10
N VAL A 225 13.28 -5.15 1.61
CA VAL A 225 12.56 -4.11 2.34
C VAL A 225 12.50 -4.50 3.81
N LEU A 226 12.82 -3.57 4.67
CA LEU A 226 12.72 -3.67 6.13
C LEU A 226 11.61 -2.75 6.59
N SER A 227 10.81 -3.18 7.55
CA SER A 227 9.76 -2.33 8.13
C SER A 227 9.73 -2.48 9.65
N GLN A 228 9.61 -1.37 10.35
CA GLN A 228 9.22 -1.40 11.75
C GLN A 228 7.82 -2.02 11.89
N VAL A 229 7.57 -2.61 13.05
CA VAL A 229 6.26 -3.11 13.46
C VAL A 229 5.63 -2.08 14.38
N LEU A 230 4.36 -1.76 14.16
CA LEU A 230 3.64 -0.84 15.03
C LEU A 230 3.32 -1.51 16.36
N GLU A 231 3.59 -0.82 17.44
CA GLU A 231 3.29 -1.27 18.80
C GLU A 231 1.82 -1.02 19.15
N GLY A 232 1.22 -1.92 19.92
CA GLY A 232 -0.15 -1.83 20.39
C GLY A 232 -1.01 -3.04 20.02
N GLU A 233 -2.25 -3.03 20.49
CA GLU A 233 -3.22 -4.10 20.21
C GLU A 233 -4.08 -3.70 19.00
N PHE A 234 -4.06 -4.54 17.96
CA PHE A 234 -4.95 -4.38 16.83
C PHE A 234 -6.38 -4.75 17.25
N PRO A 235 -7.42 -4.01 16.85
CA PRO A 235 -8.78 -4.27 17.26
C PRO A 235 -9.27 -5.69 16.95
N GLU A 236 -10.12 -6.24 17.79
CA GLU A 236 -10.82 -7.51 17.54
C GLU A 236 -11.94 -7.31 16.50
N TYR A 237 -11.55 -6.97 15.27
CA TYR A 237 -12.46 -6.60 14.18
C TYR A 237 -13.38 -7.74 13.73
N GLU A 238 -13.05 -8.98 14.01
CA GLU A 238 -13.86 -10.14 13.63
C GLU A 238 -15.27 -10.07 14.23
N GLN A 239 -15.43 -9.44 15.40
CA GLN A 239 -16.71 -9.26 16.07
C GLN A 239 -17.62 -8.25 15.35
N ILE A 240 -17.07 -7.37 14.53
CA ILE A 240 -17.83 -6.35 13.78
C ILE A 240 -18.50 -6.95 12.53
N ILE A 241 -18.01 -8.10 12.06
CA ILE A 241 -18.53 -8.74 10.84
C ILE A 241 -19.77 -9.56 11.19
N PRO A 242 -20.97 -9.17 10.73
CA PRO A 242 -22.18 -9.91 11.04
C PRO A 242 -22.15 -11.32 10.45
N GLY A 243 -22.62 -12.30 11.21
CA GLY A 243 -22.69 -13.70 10.75
C GLY A 243 -23.93 -14.01 9.92
N ASN A 244 -25.03 -13.28 10.12
CA ASN A 244 -26.31 -13.44 9.43
C ASN A 244 -26.80 -12.11 8.88
N PHE A 245 -27.54 -12.15 7.79
CA PHE A 245 -28.07 -10.97 7.10
C PHE A 245 -29.53 -11.17 6.72
N GLU A 246 -30.36 -10.15 6.98
CA GLU A 246 -31.78 -10.14 6.59
C GLU A 246 -32.00 -9.75 5.13
N THR A 247 -31.08 -8.96 4.57
CA THR A 247 -31.13 -8.48 3.18
C THR A 247 -29.81 -8.73 2.50
N LYS A 248 -29.88 -9.35 1.32
CA LYS A 248 -28.75 -9.57 0.43
C LYS A 248 -29.13 -9.17 -0.98
N ILE A 249 -28.40 -8.22 -1.56
CA ILE A 249 -28.60 -7.78 -2.93
C ILE A 249 -27.28 -7.89 -3.71
N SER A 250 -27.40 -8.25 -4.98
CA SER A 250 -26.25 -8.33 -5.89
C SER A 250 -26.49 -7.43 -7.09
N PHE A 251 -25.43 -6.79 -7.54
CA PHE A 251 -25.43 -5.82 -8.64
C PHE A 251 -24.14 -5.89 -9.45
N SER A 252 -24.19 -5.35 -10.66
CA SER A 252 -22.98 -5.17 -11.48
C SER A 252 -22.07 -4.13 -10.87
N LYS A 253 -20.79 -4.51 -10.68
CA LYS A 253 -19.75 -3.58 -10.20
C LYS A 253 -19.62 -2.36 -11.11
N GLU A 254 -19.62 -2.57 -12.45
CA GLU A 254 -19.48 -1.49 -13.43
C GLU A 254 -20.61 -0.47 -13.32
N GLU A 255 -21.86 -0.93 -13.19
CA GLU A 255 -23.02 -0.04 -13.04
C GLU A 255 -22.97 0.73 -11.72
N MET A 256 -22.57 0.06 -10.62
CA MET A 256 -22.41 0.72 -9.33
C MET A 256 -21.29 1.75 -9.34
N VAL A 257 -20.13 1.46 -9.95
CA VAL A 257 -19.04 2.43 -10.09
C VAL A 257 -19.52 3.68 -10.84
N LYS A 258 -20.26 3.51 -11.94
CA LYS A 258 -20.84 4.64 -12.69
C LYS A 258 -21.83 5.43 -11.83
N ALA A 259 -22.71 4.72 -11.09
CA ALA A 259 -23.69 5.35 -10.22
C ALA A 259 -23.02 6.19 -9.12
N VAL A 260 -22.05 5.62 -8.44
CA VAL A 260 -21.28 6.33 -7.39
C VAL A 260 -20.53 7.52 -7.98
N GLN A 261 -19.85 7.38 -9.12
CA GLN A 261 -19.13 8.49 -9.77
C GLN A 261 -20.04 9.64 -10.15
N LEU A 262 -21.22 9.36 -10.74
CA LEU A 262 -22.15 10.39 -11.17
C LEU A 262 -22.84 11.10 -9.99
N THR A 263 -23.19 10.34 -8.96
CA THR A 263 -23.84 10.93 -7.78
C THR A 263 -22.86 11.67 -6.88
N SER A 264 -21.61 11.21 -6.75
CA SER A 264 -20.59 11.88 -5.92
C SER A 264 -20.22 13.29 -6.39
N VAL A 265 -20.48 13.65 -7.66
CA VAL A 265 -20.27 15.03 -8.17
C VAL A 265 -21.00 16.06 -7.32
N PHE A 266 -22.18 15.74 -6.80
CA PHE A 266 -22.97 16.62 -5.94
C PHE A 266 -22.66 16.46 -4.45
N SER A 267 -21.79 15.51 -4.08
CA SER A 267 -21.38 15.29 -2.69
C SER A 267 -20.03 15.91 -2.34
N ASP A 268 -19.26 16.39 -3.33
CA ASP A 268 -17.88 16.86 -3.13
C ASP A 268 -17.74 18.23 -2.46
N SER A 269 -18.79 19.02 -2.39
CA SER A 269 -18.72 20.38 -1.88
C SER A 269 -18.98 20.55 -0.37
N GLY A 270 -19.30 19.45 0.35
CA GLY A 270 -19.53 19.54 1.80
C GLY A 270 -19.90 18.23 2.48
N THR A 271 -20.62 17.34 1.82
CA THR A 271 -20.98 16.03 2.38
C THR A 271 -20.64 14.92 1.40
N THR A 272 -19.72 14.05 1.77
CA THR A 272 -19.36 12.85 0.96
C THR A 272 -20.40 11.72 1.09
N ILE A 273 -21.69 12.07 1.24
CA ILE A 273 -22.77 11.10 1.52
C ILE A 273 -23.52 10.77 0.24
N ILE A 274 -23.66 9.46 -0.01
CA ILE A 274 -24.56 8.91 -1.02
C ILE A 274 -25.60 8.03 -0.33
N VAL A 275 -26.82 7.99 -0.86
CA VAL A 275 -27.96 7.27 -0.32
C VAL A 275 -28.34 6.15 -1.28
N PHE A 276 -28.47 4.95 -0.75
CA PHE A 276 -28.96 3.78 -1.46
C PHE A 276 -30.41 3.48 -1.04
N ASN A 277 -31.34 3.60 -1.98
CA ASN A 277 -32.73 3.18 -1.83
C ASN A 277 -32.92 1.89 -2.62
N PHE A 278 -33.15 0.77 -1.97
CA PHE A 278 -33.22 -0.53 -2.65
C PHE A 278 -34.55 -1.23 -2.39
N ASP A 279 -35.04 -1.89 -3.42
CA ASP A 279 -36.23 -2.75 -3.36
C ASP A 279 -35.97 -4.08 -4.08
N PRO A 280 -35.63 -5.15 -3.33
CA PRO A 280 -35.35 -6.46 -3.93
C PRO A 280 -36.52 -7.06 -4.71
N GLN A 281 -37.75 -6.72 -4.33
CA GLN A 281 -38.96 -7.23 -5.02
C GLN A 281 -39.12 -6.56 -6.40
N LYS A 282 -38.82 -5.27 -6.49
CA LYS A 282 -38.81 -4.53 -7.75
C LYS A 282 -37.50 -4.70 -8.54
N LYS A 283 -36.48 -5.30 -7.92
CA LYS A 283 -35.14 -5.51 -8.49
C LYS A 283 -34.44 -4.22 -8.90
N ILE A 284 -34.60 -3.16 -8.11
CA ILE A 284 -34.05 -1.84 -8.37
C ILE A 284 -33.30 -1.35 -7.13
N LEU A 285 -32.16 -0.71 -7.36
CA LEU A 285 -31.42 0.09 -6.41
C LEU A 285 -31.22 1.49 -6.99
N GLU A 286 -31.76 2.50 -6.34
CA GLU A 286 -31.47 3.90 -6.62
C GLU A 286 -30.28 4.35 -5.78
N VAL A 287 -29.25 4.91 -6.45
CA VAL A 287 -28.14 5.62 -5.82
C VAL A 287 -28.40 7.12 -6.01
N SER A 288 -28.40 7.86 -4.93
CA SER A 288 -28.66 9.31 -4.97
C SER A 288 -27.72 10.10 -4.06
N SER A 289 -27.51 11.33 -4.40
CA SER A 289 -26.89 12.35 -3.54
C SER A 289 -27.63 13.66 -3.70
N GLN A 290 -27.64 14.47 -2.65
CA GLN A 290 -28.29 15.77 -2.66
C GLN A 290 -27.43 16.78 -1.89
N GLU A 291 -27.28 17.95 -2.48
CA GLU A 291 -26.70 19.11 -1.83
C GLU A 291 -27.65 20.30 -1.96
N ALA A 292 -27.96 20.94 -0.82
CA ALA A 292 -28.99 21.99 -0.74
C ALA A 292 -28.77 23.18 -1.68
N GLN A 293 -27.52 23.47 -2.04
CA GLN A 293 -27.17 24.64 -2.85
C GLN A 293 -26.83 24.32 -4.31
N GLN A 294 -26.48 23.08 -4.63
CA GLN A 294 -25.97 22.72 -5.96
C GLN A 294 -26.92 21.81 -6.76
N GLY A 295 -27.74 21.01 -6.09
CA GLY A 295 -28.70 20.14 -6.76
C GLY A 295 -28.68 18.70 -6.28
N GLU A 296 -29.24 17.81 -7.08
CA GLU A 296 -29.34 16.39 -6.79
C GLU A 296 -28.97 15.54 -8.00
N ALA A 297 -28.45 14.35 -7.73
CA ALA A 297 -28.26 13.32 -8.75
C ALA A 297 -28.89 12.01 -8.28
N ARG A 298 -29.50 11.29 -9.22
CA ARG A 298 -30.08 9.96 -8.98
C ARG A 298 -29.77 9.06 -10.16
N LEU A 299 -29.43 7.81 -9.86
CA LEU A 299 -29.27 6.76 -10.86
C LEU A 299 -29.86 5.46 -10.36
N GLU A 300 -30.69 4.81 -11.16
CA GLU A 300 -31.20 3.48 -10.87
C GLU A 300 -30.33 2.41 -11.55
N ILE A 301 -30.01 1.37 -10.81
CA ILE A 301 -29.32 0.17 -11.31
C ILE A 301 -30.13 -1.09 -11.00
N PRO A 302 -30.09 -2.10 -11.89
CA PRO A 302 -30.76 -3.36 -11.65
C PRO A 302 -30.02 -4.14 -10.55
N ILE A 303 -30.80 -4.81 -9.70
CA ILE A 303 -30.31 -5.71 -8.66
C ILE A 303 -31.01 -7.05 -8.71
N SER A 304 -30.38 -8.05 -8.14
CA SER A 304 -31.00 -9.33 -7.76
C SER A 304 -30.80 -9.57 -6.27
N GLY A 305 -31.63 -10.40 -5.67
CA GLY A 305 -31.44 -10.74 -4.25
C GLY A 305 -32.74 -10.89 -3.50
N GLU A 306 -32.63 -10.91 -2.19
CA GLU A 306 -33.74 -11.16 -1.25
C GLU A 306 -33.66 -10.23 -0.04
N GLY A 307 -34.78 -10.09 0.68
CA GLY A 307 -34.87 -9.29 1.88
C GLY A 307 -35.93 -8.19 1.80
N LYS A 308 -35.83 -7.23 2.71
CA LYS A 308 -36.75 -6.10 2.82
C LYS A 308 -36.23 -4.91 2.01
N LYS A 309 -37.18 -4.08 1.52
CA LYS A 309 -36.80 -2.76 0.97
C LYS A 309 -36.22 -1.88 2.09
N GLY A 310 -35.29 -1.01 1.74
CA GLY A 310 -34.66 -0.15 2.73
C GLY A 310 -33.92 1.02 2.12
N THR A 311 -33.48 1.88 3.03
CA THR A 311 -32.63 3.05 2.72
C THR A 311 -31.39 3.00 3.62
N ILE A 312 -30.22 3.24 3.07
CA ILE A 312 -28.97 3.28 3.80
C ILE A 312 -28.05 4.32 3.17
N ALA A 313 -27.22 4.99 3.97
CA ALA A 313 -26.30 6.00 3.49
C ALA A 313 -24.85 5.63 3.78
N PHE A 314 -23.97 6.00 2.87
CA PHE A 314 -22.54 5.75 2.98
C PHE A 314 -21.72 6.97 2.63
N ASN A 315 -20.47 6.96 3.10
CA ASN A 315 -19.45 7.80 2.51
C ASN A 315 -19.11 7.28 1.11
N SER A 316 -19.22 8.12 0.09
CA SER A 316 -18.99 7.77 -1.32
C SER A 316 -17.57 7.26 -1.59
N HIS A 317 -16.56 7.84 -0.90
CA HIS A 317 -15.18 7.39 -1.02
C HIS A 317 -15.00 5.95 -0.51
N TYR A 318 -15.66 5.58 0.60
CA TYR A 318 -15.57 4.23 1.14
C TYR A 318 -16.19 3.19 0.21
N VAL A 319 -17.30 3.55 -0.44
CA VAL A 319 -17.92 2.68 -1.45
C VAL A 319 -17.03 2.57 -2.69
N SER A 320 -16.46 3.67 -3.17
CA SER A 320 -15.55 3.67 -4.32
C SER A 320 -14.31 2.81 -4.07
N ASP A 321 -13.70 2.93 -2.89
CA ASP A 321 -12.54 2.15 -2.50
C ASP A 321 -12.87 0.65 -2.42
N ALA A 322 -14.01 0.31 -1.80
CA ALA A 322 -14.49 -1.07 -1.72
C ALA A 322 -14.72 -1.70 -3.10
N LEU A 323 -15.39 -0.96 -4.00
CA LEU A 323 -15.62 -1.42 -5.38
C LEU A 323 -14.31 -1.61 -6.15
N SER A 324 -13.31 -0.77 -5.90
CA SER A 324 -12.00 -0.88 -6.52
C SER A 324 -11.23 -2.12 -6.06
N ALA A 325 -11.43 -2.53 -4.81
CA ALA A 325 -10.78 -3.69 -4.21
C ALA A 325 -11.42 -5.03 -4.62
N LEU A 326 -12.71 -5.03 -4.95
CA LEU A 326 -13.42 -6.22 -5.43
C LEU A 326 -13.01 -6.51 -6.87
N LEU A 327 -12.56 -7.73 -7.16
CA LEU A 327 -12.00 -8.10 -8.46
C LEU A 327 -13.04 -8.60 -9.46
N ASP A 328 -14.21 -9.03 -8.99
CA ASP A 328 -15.25 -9.60 -9.82
C ASP A 328 -16.18 -8.56 -10.44
N GLU A 329 -16.92 -8.99 -11.46
CA GLU A 329 -17.95 -8.18 -12.13
C GLU A 329 -19.21 -8.00 -11.29
N ASP A 330 -19.53 -8.97 -10.43
CA ASP A 330 -20.68 -8.96 -9.54
C ASP A 330 -20.26 -8.71 -8.09
N VAL A 331 -21.00 -7.88 -7.40
CA VAL A 331 -20.83 -7.56 -5.97
C VAL A 331 -22.10 -7.89 -5.23
N THR A 332 -21.92 -8.53 -4.07
CA THR A 332 -23.00 -8.77 -3.12
C THR A 332 -22.87 -7.84 -1.93
N LEU A 333 -23.93 -7.09 -1.64
CA LEU A 333 -24.10 -6.26 -0.46
C LEU A 333 -25.06 -6.98 0.49
N ALA A 334 -24.63 -7.20 1.74
CA ALA A 334 -25.41 -7.87 2.76
C ALA A 334 -25.52 -7.01 4.02
N MET A 335 -26.74 -6.87 4.56
CA MET A 335 -27.03 -5.98 5.69
C MET A 335 -28.21 -6.46 6.53
N ASN A 336 -28.34 -5.93 7.74
CA ASN A 336 -29.47 -6.14 8.63
C ASN A 336 -30.33 -4.87 8.74
N SER A 337 -29.79 -3.78 9.25
CA SER A 337 -30.48 -2.50 9.36
C SER A 337 -29.70 -1.36 8.70
N SER A 338 -30.31 -0.18 8.62
CA SER A 338 -29.67 1.04 8.08
C SER A 338 -28.55 1.60 8.97
N LEU A 339 -28.33 1.05 10.15
CA LEU A 339 -27.32 1.48 11.12
C LEU A 339 -26.26 0.40 11.42
N ASP A 340 -26.47 -0.82 10.94
CA ASP A 340 -25.58 -1.95 11.15
C ASP A 340 -24.47 -1.98 10.08
N PRO A 341 -23.32 -2.59 10.40
CA PRO A 341 -22.24 -2.79 9.43
C PRO A 341 -22.73 -3.53 8.18
N VAL A 342 -22.33 -3.06 7.02
CA VAL A 342 -22.68 -3.65 5.72
C VAL A 342 -21.48 -4.42 5.18
N LEU A 343 -21.71 -5.67 4.81
CA LEU A 343 -20.69 -6.53 4.22
C LEU A 343 -20.78 -6.50 2.71
N LEU A 344 -19.67 -6.22 2.07
CA LEU A 344 -19.46 -6.32 0.62
C LEU A 344 -18.56 -7.51 0.32
N THR A 345 -19.01 -8.37 -0.57
CA THR A 345 -18.27 -9.55 -1.03
C THR A 345 -18.42 -9.74 -2.53
N SER A 346 -17.58 -10.59 -3.10
CA SER A 346 -17.77 -11.05 -4.46
C SER A 346 -17.91 -12.57 -4.55
N PRO A 347 -18.70 -13.09 -5.50
CA PRO A 347 -18.99 -14.52 -5.58
C PRO A 347 -17.76 -15.40 -5.83
N LYS A 348 -16.78 -14.89 -6.57
CA LYS A 348 -15.56 -15.63 -6.95
C LYS A 348 -14.44 -15.51 -5.94
N ASP A 349 -14.31 -14.36 -5.24
CA ASP A 349 -13.28 -14.15 -4.20
C ASP A 349 -13.89 -14.28 -2.80
N LYS A 350 -14.09 -15.52 -2.37
CA LYS A 350 -14.60 -15.82 -1.01
C LYS A 350 -13.62 -15.51 0.11
N ASN A 351 -12.38 -15.22 -0.23
CA ASN A 351 -11.31 -14.94 0.72
C ASN A 351 -11.13 -13.44 1.00
N TYR A 352 -11.89 -12.59 0.32
CA TYR A 352 -11.92 -11.15 0.57
C TYR A 352 -13.28 -10.73 1.13
N ARG A 353 -13.25 -9.92 2.18
CA ARG A 353 -14.43 -9.32 2.81
C ARG A 353 -14.16 -7.83 3.04
N HIS A 354 -15.16 -7.03 2.73
CA HIS A 354 -15.12 -5.60 3.03
C HIS A 354 -16.34 -5.19 3.83
N VAL A 355 -16.13 -4.44 4.90
CA VAL A 355 -17.22 -3.90 5.74
C VAL A 355 -17.19 -2.39 5.68
N ILE A 356 -18.36 -1.76 5.57
CA ILE A 356 -18.52 -0.30 5.66
C ILE A 356 -19.58 -0.02 6.73
N MET A 357 -19.25 0.91 7.63
CA MET A 357 -20.21 1.47 8.57
C MET A 357 -21.09 2.50 7.86
N PRO A 358 -22.41 2.40 7.94
CA PRO A 358 -23.31 3.39 7.36
C PRO A 358 -23.26 4.73 8.09
N VAL A 359 -23.64 5.78 7.38
CA VAL A 359 -23.79 7.12 7.93
C VAL A 359 -25.24 7.32 8.37
N ARG A 360 -25.47 7.90 9.54
CA ARG A 360 -26.80 8.28 9.98
C ARG A 360 -27.30 9.45 9.16
N LEU A 361 -28.44 9.27 8.48
CA LEU A 361 -29.16 10.40 7.90
C LEU A 361 -29.81 11.19 9.03
N GLN A 362 -29.55 12.49 9.09
CA GLN A 362 -30.31 13.40 9.94
C GLN A 362 -31.65 13.65 9.24
N GLU A 363 -32.75 13.38 9.94
CA GLU A 363 -34.11 13.71 9.50
C GLU A 363 -34.36 15.20 9.44
#